data_f0eac1a8e3eaf2d4396a5ebed86c8985
#
_entry.id   f0eac1a8e3eaf2d4396a5ebed86c8985
#
_cell.length_a   1.000
_cell.length_b   1.000
_cell.length_c   1.000
_cell.angle_alpha   90.00
_cell.angle_beta   90.00
_cell.angle_gamma   90.00
#
_symmetry.space_group_name_H-M   'P 1'
#
loop_
_entity.id
_entity.type
_entity.pdbx_description
1 polymer ?
#
loop_
_entity_poly.entity_id
_entity_poly.type
_entity_poly.pdbx_seq_one_letter_code
_entity_poly.pdbx_strand_id
1 'polypeptide(L)'
;MPEGYVPERGDVVWLTFNPQAGHEQAGRRPALTLSPAMYNGKVGLGLFCPITNQVKGYPFEVALPEGLPTRGVVLADQIRSLDWQARNASFVTTIPKEIVEEVLAKVESLLSLNSEE
;
A
#
# COMPACT_ATOMS: atom_id res chain seq x y z
N MET A 1 18.86 -3.44 3.42
CA MET A 1 18.29 -3.76 2.11
C MET A 1 19.39 -3.89 1.09
N PRO A 2 19.33 -4.88 0.25
CA PRO A 2 20.29 -4.95 -0.84
C PRO A 2 20.12 -3.80 -1.79
N GLU A 3 21.21 -3.38 -2.37
CA GLU A 3 21.15 -2.42 -3.45
C GLU A 3 20.33 -2.99 -4.57
N GLY A 4 19.62 -2.13 -5.26
CA GLY A 4 18.82 -2.56 -6.38
C GLY A 4 17.47 -3.12 -6.02
N TYR A 5 17.08 -3.03 -4.75
CA TYR A 5 15.74 -3.47 -4.37
C TYR A 5 14.68 -2.62 -5.07
N VAL A 6 13.71 -3.30 -5.66
CA VAL A 6 12.54 -2.67 -6.28
C VAL A 6 11.31 -3.29 -5.64
N PRO A 7 10.39 -2.47 -5.09
CA PRO A 7 9.18 -3.05 -4.50
C PRO A 7 8.38 -3.85 -5.51
N GLU A 8 7.88 -5.01 -5.09
CA GLU A 8 7.04 -5.88 -5.89
C GLU A 8 5.64 -5.90 -5.33
N ARG A 9 4.65 -6.13 -6.19
CA ARG A 9 3.26 -6.28 -5.72
C ARG A 9 3.22 -7.30 -4.60
N GLY A 10 2.59 -6.91 -3.49
CA GLY A 10 2.49 -7.77 -2.31
C GLY A 10 3.52 -7.48 -1.26
N ASP A 11 4.57 -6.73 -1.59
CA ASP A 11 5.55 -6.32 -0.61
C ASP A 11 4.99 -5.23 0.28
N VAL A 12 5.29 -5.33 1.58
CA VAL A 12 5.09 -4.23 2.51
C VAL A 12 6.43 -3.53 2.66
N VAL A 13 6.43 -2.23 2.47
CA VAL A 13 7.64 -1.41 2.60
C VAL A 13 7.36 -0.24 3.52
N TRP A 14 8.39 0.20 4.24
CA TRP A 14 8.33 1.49 4.93
C TRP A 14 8.41 2.58 3.88
N LEU A 15 7.55 3.59 4.02
CA LEU A 15 7.58 4.76 3.14
C LEU A 15 7.26 6.00 3.95
N THR A 16 7.84 7.12 3.53
CA THR A 16 7.52 8.43 4.09
C THR A 16 6.36 9.03 3.31
N PHE A 17 5.26 9.30 4.00
CA PHE A 17 4.03 9.79 3.39
C PHE A 17 3.83 11.30 3.50
N ASN A 18 4.80 12.00 4.08
CA ASN A 18 4.70 13.46 4.18
C ASN A 18 4.85 14.10 2.79
N PRO A 19 4.25 15.26 2.58
CA PRO A 19 3.41 16.00 3.52
C PRO A 19 1.99 15.43 3.61
N GLN A 20 1.35 15.68 4.76
CA GLN A 20 -0.04 15.29 4.98
C GLN A 20 -0.96 16.39 4.48
N ALA A 21 -2.11 15.99 3.94
CA ALA A 21 -3.17 16.92 3.60
C ALA A 21 -4.50 16.32 4.07
N GLY A 22 -5.18 17.04 4.96
CA GLY A 22 -6.50 16.65 5.45
C GLY A 22 -6.50 15.26 6.08
N HIS A 23 -7.31 14.37 5.54
CA HIS A 23 -7.52 13.03 6.10
C HIS A 23 -6.48 12.01 5.66
N GLU A 24 -5.49 12.42 4.87
CA GLU A 24 -4.47 11.49 4.39
C GLU A 24 -3.54 11.06 5.52
N GLN A 25 -3.05 9.83 5.42
CA GLN A 25 -2.05 9.36 6.35
C GLN A 25 -0.74 10.11 6.16
N ALA A 26 0.01 10.25 7.24
CA ALA A 26 1.26 11.02 7.24
C ALA A 26 2.35 10.24 7.95
N GLY A 27 3.57 10.76 7.89
CA GLY A 27 4.70 10.18 8.58
C GLY A 27 5.26 8.98 7.86
N ARG A 28 6.26 8.35 8.48
CA ARG A 28 6.84 7.13 7.94
C ARG A 28 6.06 5.94 8.49
N ARG A 29 5.53 5.13 7.58
CA ARG A 29 4.68 4.01 7.97
C ARG A 29 4.78 2.91 6.94
N PRO A 30 4.33 1.71 7.29
CA PRO A 30 4.30 0.61 6.32
C PRO A 30 3.25 0.88 5.26
N ALA A 31 3.51 0.40 4.07
CA ALA A 31 2.60 0.53 2.94
C ALA A 31 2.64 -0.73 2.11
N LEU A 32 1.48 -1.12 1.58
CA LEU A 32 1.39 -2.27 0.70
C LEU A 32 1.62 -1.82 -0.74
N THR A 33 2.53 -2.51 -1.42
CA THR A 33 2.80 -2.28 -2.83
C THR A 33 1.76 -2.99 -3.68
N LEU A 34 1.12 -2.27 -4.60
CA LEU A 34 0.10 -2.85 -5.48
C LEU A 34 0.54 -2.97 -6.93
N SER A 35 1.50 -2.16 -7.37
CA SER A 35 1.98 -2.23 -8.75
C SER A 35 3.17 -3.19 -8.84
N PRO A 36 3.37 -3.81 -10.02
CA PRO A 36 4.43 -4.82 -10.16
C PRO A 36 5.81 -4.19 -10.24
N ALA A 37 6.83 -4.97 -9.86
CA ALA A 37 8.21 -4.50 -9.86
C ALA A 37 8.65 -4.04 -11.25
N MET A 38 8.16 -4.71 -12.30
CA MET A 38 8.52 -4.31 -13.66
C MET A 38 8.17 -2.84 -13.91
N TYR A 39 6.97 -2.42 -13.50
CA TYR A 39 6.57 -1.03 -13.61
C TYR A 39 7.38 -0.15 -12.65
N ASN A 40 7.47 -0.59 -11.40
CA ASN A 40 8.09 0.23 -10.35
C ASN A 40 9.56 0.51 -10.66
N GLY A 41 10.26 -0.48 -11.17
CA GLY A 41 11.68 -0.32 -11.49
C GLY A 41 11.92 0.53 -12.72
N LYS A 42 11.04 0.41 -13.72
CA LYS A 42 11.21 1.17 -14.95
C LYS A 42 10.86 2.64 -14.79
N VAL A 43 9.77 2.90 -14.08
CA VAL A 43 9.20 4.24 -14.00
C VAL A 43 9.74 5.02 -12.81
N GLY A 44 10.11 4.31 -11.75
CA GLY A 44 10.56 4.97 -10.52
C GLY A 44 9.43 5.38 -9.62
N LEU A 45 8.19 5.07 -9.99
CA LEU A 45 7.00 5.28 -9.16
C LEU A 45 6.40 3.93 -8.83
N GLY A 46 5.46 3.92 -7.90
CA GLY A 46 4.70 2.73 -7.60
C GLY A 46 3.39 3.13 -6.95
N LEU A 47 2.43 2.20 -6.95
CA LEU A 47 1.14 2.41 -6.32
C LEU A 47 1.16 1.74 -4.96
N PHE A 48 0.87 2.51 -3.92
CA PHE A 48 0.97 2.05 -2.54
C PHE A 48 -0.25 2.45 -1.74
N CYS A 49 -0.66 1.57 -0.82
CA CYS A 49 -1.70 1.87 0.15
C CYS A 49 -1.09 1.90 1.53
N PRO A 50 -1.31 2.94 2.33
CA PRO A 50 -0.76 2.99 3.68
C PRO A 50 -1.42 1.96 4.59
N ILE A 51 -0.68 1.53 5.61
CA ILE A 51 -1.15 0.61 6.64
C ILE A 51 -1.17 1.38 7.95
N THR A 52 -2.24 1.21 8.73
CA THR A 52 -2.38 1.88 10.00
C THR A 52 -2.85 0.90 11.07
N ASN A 53 -2.41 1.16 12.32
CA ASN A 53 -2.93 0.42 13.47
C ASN A 53 -4.25 0.98 13.98
N GLN A 54 -4.68 2.13 13.48
CA GLN A 54 -5.92 2.76 13.95
C GLN A 54 -7.09 2.23 13.13
N VAL A 55 -7.64 1.11 13.57
CA VAL A 55 -8.76 0.45 12.89
C VAL A 55 -10.04 1.20 13.24
N LYS A 56 -10.76 1.65 12.22
CA LYS A 56 -12.01 2.40 12.42
C LYS A 56 -13.23 1.66 11.91
N GLY A 57 -13.06 0.54 11.22
CA GLY A 57 -14.16 -0.25 10.71
C GLY A 57 -14.72 0.25 9.38
N TYR A 58 -13.96 1.02 8.63
CA TYR A 58 -14.40 1.48 7.32
C TYR A 58 -14.43 0.34 6.31
N PRO A 59 -15.35 0.40 5.33
CA PRO A 59 -15.45 -0.68 4.33
C PRO A 59 -14.19 -0.87 3.50
N PHE A 60 -13.34 0.16 3.38
CA PHE A 60 -12.13 0.07 2.56
C PHE A 60 -10.90 -0.31 3.36
N GLU A 61 -11.06 -0.66 4.61
CA GLU A 61 -9.98 -1.24 5.41
C GLU A 61 -9.90 -2.73 5.12
N VAL A 62 -8.68 -3.24 4.91
CA VAL A 62 -8.45 -4.67 4.75
C VAL A 62 -7.51 -5.11 5.86
N ALA A 63 -8.00 -5.98 6.74
CA ALA A 63 -7.24 -6.43 7.90
C ALA A 63 -6.09 -7.33 7.47
N LEU A 64 -4.93 -7.11 8.08
CA LEU A 64 -3.78 -7.99 7.88
C LEU A 64 -3.89 -9.18 8.83
N PRO A 65 -3.46 -10.37 8.38
CA PRO A 65 -3.48 -11.54 9.26
C PRO A 65 -2.45 -11.37 10.38
N GLU A 66 -2.67 -12.07 11.47
CA GLU A 66 -1.73 -12.08 12.57
C GLU A 66 -0.48 -12.85 12.20
N GLY A 67 0.61 -12.57 12.90
CA GLY A 67 1.86 -13.26 12.69
C GLY A 67 2.83 -12.59 11.74
N LEU A 68 2.41 -11.48 11.12
CA LEU A 68 3.29 -10.70 10.24
C LEU A 68 4.04 -9.65 11.04
N PRO A 69 5.21 -9.22 10.56
CA PRO A 69 5.95 -8.12 11.20
C PRO A 69 5.22 -6.77 11.13
N THR A 70 4.12 -6.69 10.41
CA THR A 70 3.32 -5.48 10.32
C THR A 70 1.90 -5.83 10.72
N ARG A 71 1.19 -4.85 11.32
CA ARG A 71 -0.14 -5.07 11.88
C ARG A 71 -1.08 -3.99 11.44
N GLY A 72 -2.38 -4.27 11.59
CA GLY A 72 -3.42 -3.29 11.40
C GLY A 72 -4.18 -3.52 10.12
N VAL A 73 -4.53 -2.45 9.44
CA VAL A 73 -5.35 -2.52 8.23
C VAL A 73 -4.70 -1.75 7.10
N VAL A 74 -4.87 -2.26 5.90
CA VAL A 74 -4.49 -1.56 4.67
C VAL A 74 -5.64 -0.63 4.29
N LEU A 75 -5.33 0.63 4.02
CA LEU A 75 -6.34 1.62 3.63
C LEU A 75 -6.41 1.67 2.11
N ALA A 76 -7.32 0.86 1.55
CA ALA A 76 -7.40 0.71 0.10
C ALA A 76 -7.80 2.00 -0.61
N ASP A 77 -8.59 2.84 0.06
CA ASP A 77 -9.05 4.10 -0.56
C ASP A 77 -8.01 5.21 -0.48
N GLN A 78 -6.87 4.96 0.16
CA GLN A 78 -5.78 5.94 0.19
C GLN A 78 -4.61 5.53 -0.71
N ILE A 79 -4.91 4.79 -1.77
CA ILE A 79 -3.89 4.40 -2.74
C ILE A 79 -3.27 5.65 -3.37
N ARG A 80 -1.94 5.65 -3.48
CA ARG A 80 -1.20 6.79 -4.02
C ARG A 80 -0.08 6.30 -4.91
N SER A 81 0.21 7.10 -5.94
CA SER A 81 1.39 6.92 -6.76
C SER A 81 2.52 7.71 -6.11
N LEU A 82 3.58 7.02 -5.73
CA LEU A 82 4.67 7.64 -4.97
C LEU A 82 6.02 7.26 -5.56
N ASP A 83 6.97 8.19 -5.46
CA ASP A 83 8.37 7.95 -5.81
C ASP A 83 9.00 7.21 -4.64
N TRP A 84 9.11 5.88 -4.78
CA TRP A 84 9.49 5.03 -3.67
C TRP A 84 10.94 5.22 -3.26
N GLN A 85 11.83 5.59 -4.19
CA GLN A 85 13.22 5.87 -3.82
C GLN A 85 13.34 7.18 -3.04
N ALA A 86 12.69 8.23 -3.54
CA ALA A 86 12.73 9.52 -2.85
C ALA A 86 12.10 9.45 -1.47
N ARG A 87 11.16 8.52 -1.27
CA ARG A 87 10.48 8.35 0.01
C ARG A 87 11.09 7.24 0.85
N ASN A 88 12.29 6.81 0.49
CA ASN A 88 13.13 5.91 1.29
C ASN A 88 12.45 4.56 1.56
N ALA A 89 11.95 3.93 0.50
CA ALA A 89 11.33 2.62 0.62
C ALA A 89 12.29 1.60 1.21
N SER A 90 11.79 0.80 2.14
CA SER A 90 12.59 -0.19 2.84
C SER A 90 11.71 -1.42 3.09
N PHE A 91 12.16 -2.58 2.66
CA PHE A 91 11.37 -3.81 2.70
C PHE A 91 11.05 -4.23 4.13
N VAL A 92 9.83 -4.68 4.36
CA VAL A 92 9.38 -5.22 5.65
C VAL A 92 9.08 -6.70 5.51
N THR A 93 8.11 -7.05 4.66
CA THR A 93 7.64 -8.41 4.50
C THR A 93 6.80 -8.50 3.24
N THR A 94 6.40 -9.72 2.90
CA THR A 94 5.46 -9.96 1.82
C THR A 94 4.17 -10.51 2.43
N ILE A 95 3.01 -10.08 1.93
CA ILE A 95 1.75 -10.55 2.48
C ILE A 95 1.10 -11.58 1.56
N PRO A 96 0.15 -12.37 2.10
CA PRO A 96 -0.52 -13.40 1.30
C PRO A 96 -1.25 -12.81 0.11
N LYS A 97 -1.25 -13.57 -0.97
CA LYS A 97 -1.88 -13.17 -2.23
C LYS A 97 -3.35 -12.82 -2.03
N GLU A 98 -4.05 -13.56 -1.18
CA GLU A 98 -5.47 -13.33 -0.94
C GLU A 98 -5.74 -11.94 -0.39
N ILE A 99 -4.84 -11.44 0.46
CA ILE A 99 -4.99 -10.10 1.02
C ILE A 99 -4.76 -9.05 -0.08
N VAL A 100 -3.75 -9.27 -0.91
CA VAL A 100 -3.47 -8.36 -2.02
C VAL A 100 -4.70 -8.29 -2.93
N GLU A 101 -5.30 -9.45 -3.24
CA GLU A 101 -6.47 -9.50 -4.11
C GLU A 101 -7.65 -8.77 -3.50
N GLU A 102 -7.83 -8.88 -2.19
CA GLU A 102 -8.91 -8.17 -1.52
C GLU A 102 -8.72 -6.66 -1.62
N VAL A 103 -7.48 -6.19 -1.42
CA VAL A 103 -7.19 -4.75 -1.54
C VAL A 103 -7.43 -4.28 -2.97
N LEU A 104 -6.96 -5.05 -3.95
CA LEU A 104 -7.15 -4.70 -5.35
C LEU A 104 -8.63 -4.64 -5.71
N ALA A 105 -9.44 -5.57 -5.20
CA ALA A 105 -10.88 -5.56 -5.48
C ALA A 105 -11.54 -4.30 -4.92
N LYS A 106 -11.13 -3.87 -3.73
CA LYS A 106 -11.68 -2.65 -3.14
C LYS A 106 -11.26 -1.41 -3.93
N VAL A 107 -10.01 -1.36 -4.37
CA VAL A 107 -9.55 -0.24 -5.22
C VAL A 107 -10.35 -0.23 -6.52
N GLU A 108 -10.51 -1.40 -7.13
CA GLU A 108 -11.23 -1.49 -8.39
C GLU A 108 -12.66 -1.02 -8.25
N SER A 109 -13.31 -1.31 -7.12
CA SER A 109 -14.70 -0.89 -6.91
C SER A 109 -14.85 0.62 -6.92
N LEU A 110 -13.79 1.35 -6.58
CA LEU A 110 -13.80 2.80 -6.61
C LEU A 110 -13.60 3.36 -8.01
N LEU A 111 -13.10 2.55 -8.92
CA LEU A 111 -12.80 2.97 -10.28
C LEU A 111 -13.81 2.45 -11.29
N SER A 112 -14.75 1.63 -10.87
CA SER A 112 -15.66 0.97 -11.79
C SER A 112 -16.71 1.95 -12.33
N LEU A 113 -16.88 1.95 -13.64
CA LEU A 113 -17.92 2.75 -14.28
C LEU A 113 -19.29 2.07 -14.23
N ASN A 114 -19.34 0.82 -13.78
CA ASN A 114 -20.59 0.06 -13.71
C ASN A 114 -21.23 0.17 -12.33
N SER A 115 -20.68 0.96 -11.46
CA SER A 115 -21.23 1.18 -10.14
C SER A 115 -22.59 1.85 -10.24
N GLU A 116 -23.56 1.33 -9.51
CA GLU A 116 -24.87 1.87 -9.57
C GLU A 116 -25.04 3.07 -8.77
N GLU A 117 -24.60 3.48 -8.32
CA GLU A 117 -24.83 4.60 -7.66
C GLU A 117 -25.09 5.14 -7.26
#